data_2ecb47e80104cbace9418f1ee8c9145e
#
_entry.id   2ecb47e80104cbace9418f1ee8c9145e
#
_cell.length_a   1.000
_cell.length_b   1.000
_cell.length_c   1.000
_cell.angle_alpha   90.00
_cell.angle_beta   90.00
_cell.angle_gamma   90.00
#
_symmetry.space_group_name_H-M   'P 1'
#
loop_
_entity.id
_entity.type
_entity.pdbx_description
1 polymer ?
#
loop_
_entity_poly.entity_id
_entity_poly.type
_entity_poly.pdbx_seq_one_letter_code
_entity_poly.pdbx_strand_id
1 'polypeptide(L)' 'MEMRSEQALQSPAEVARHLGMSRSNVYHLATVGSLPSIKFGKAVRFDPKDVERFIQEHRRVKGKAA' A
#
# COMPACT_ATOMS: atom_id res chain seq x y z
N MET A 1 -21.59 2.50 -12.32
CA MET A 1 -21.12 2.48 -12.15
C MET A 1 -20.20 2.62 -11.89
N GLU A 2 -19.80 2.73 -11.58
CA GLU A 2 -18.97 2.97 -11.37
C GLU A 2 -18.10 2.54 -10.83
N MET A 3 -17.54 1.89 -10.69
CA MET A 3 -16.74 1.43 -10.24
C MET A 3 -15.75 1.91 -10.42
N ARG A 4 -15.22 2.01 -10.11
CA ARG A 4 -14.34 2.58 -10.24
C ARG A 4 -13.13 2.03 -10.16
N SER A 5 -12.25 2.13 -11.08
CA SER A 5 -11.02 1.53 -11.04
C SER A 5 -10.19 2.06 -9.93
N GLU A 6 -10.37 3.24 -9.56
CA GLU A 6 -9.58 3.78 -8.50
C GLU A 6 -9.97 3.14 -7.19
N GLN A 7 -11.08 2.40 -7.17
CA GLN A 7 -11.49 1.72 -5.98
C GLN A 7 -11.03 0.27 -5.99
N ALA A 8 -10.41 -0.16 -7.06
CA ALA A 8 -9.99 -1.54 -7.15
C ALA A 8 -8.85 -1.86 -6.20
N LEU A 9 -8.91 -3.02 -5.60
CA LEU A 9 -7.86 -3.42 -4.69
C LEU A 9 -6.60 -3.72 -5.48
N GLN A 10 -5.47 -3.52 -4.88
CA GLN A 10 -4.19 -3.70 -5.54
C GLN A 10 -3.48 -4.95 -5.07
N SER A 11 -2.73 -5.57 -5.96
CA SER A 11 -1.98 -6.75 -5.62
C SER A 11 -0.65 -6.31 -4.99
N PRO A 12 0.05 -7.22 -4.32
CA PRO A 12 1.34 -6.88 -3.74
C PRO A 12 2.33 -6.36 -4.78
N ALA A 13 2.26 -6.92 -5.99
CA ALA A 13 3.16 -6.49 -7.05
C ALA A 13 2.86 -5.06 -7.46
N GLU A 14 1.58 -4.70 -7.51
CA GLU A 14 1.19 -3.36 -7.88
C GLU A 14 1.61 -2.37 -6.81
N VAL A 15 1.44 -2.74 -5.55
CA VAL A 15 1.82 -1.88 -4.44
C VAL A 15 3.34 -1.71 -4.43
N ALA A 16 4.06 -2.80 -4.68
CA ALA A 16 5.52 -2.74 -4.70
C ALA A 16 5.99 -1.76 -5.77
N ARG A 17 5.34 -1.81 -6.93
CA ARG A 17 5.72 -0.93 -8.01
C ARG A 17 5.36 0.50 -7.65
N HIS A 18 4.22 0.70 -7.03
CA HIS A 18 3.75 2.03 -6.67
C HIS A 18 4.69 2.63 -5.61
N LEU A 19 5.14 1.84 -4.66
CA LEU A 19 6.00 2.33 -3.59
C LEU A 19 7.49 2.26 -3.92
N GLY A 20 7.82 1.66 -5.03
CA GLY A 20 9.22 1.56 -5.43
C GLY A 20 10.02 0.62 -4.56
N MET A 21 9.42 -0.47 -4.13
CA MET A 21 10.14 -1.41 -3.30
C MET A 21 9.86 -2.84 -3.77
N SER A 22 10.49 -3.83 -3.15
CA SER A 22 10.32 -5.21 -3.58
C SER A 22 9.01 -5.77 -3.03
N ARG A 23 8.51 -6.82 -3.66
CA ARG A 23 7.28 -7.44 -3.20
C ARG A 23 7.50 -8.04 -1.80
N SER A 24 8.69 -8.52 -1.53
CA SER A 24 9.00 -9.11 -0.23
C SER A 24 8.81 -8.07 0.83
N ASN A 25 9.20 -6.84 0.55
CA ASN A 25 9.09 -5.77 1.48
C ASN A 25 7.62 -5.43 1.73
N VAL A 26 6.81 -5.46 0.68
CA VAL A 26 5.39 -5.18 0.81
C VAL A 26 4.75 -6.25 1.70
N TYR A 27 5.12 -7.52 1.51
CA TYR A 27 4.58 -8.60 2.31
C TYR A 27 5.02 -8.43 3.78
N HIS A 28 6.24 -7.97 3.97
CA HIS A 28 6.76 -7.76 5.31
C HIS A 28 5.94 -6.65 6.00
N LEU A 29 5.68 -5.56 5.29
CA LEU A 29 4.91 -4.46 5.84
C LEU A 29 3.50 -4.91 6.21
N ALA A 30 2.93 -5.77 5.41
CA ALA A 30 1.61 -6.30 5.68
C ALA A 30 1.65 -7.20 6.91
N THR A 31 2.68 -8.02 7.01
CA THR A 31 2.80 -8.96 8.10
C THR A 31 2.97 -8.27 9.44
N VAL A 32 3.76 -7.23 9.49
CA VAL A 32 3.97 -6.51 10.74
C VAL A 32 2.88 -5.49 11.04
N GLY A 33 1.92 -5.36 10.14
CA GLY A 33 0.83 -4.44 10.37
C GLY A 33 1.05 -2.98 10.04
N SER A 34 2.16 -2.67 9.41
CA SER A 34 2.44 -1.30 9.05
C SER A 34 1.59 -0.86 7.87
N LEU A 35 1.23 -1.79 7.00
CA LEU A 35 0.41 -1.48 5.86
C LEU A 35 -0.80 -2.41 5.91
N PRO A 36 -2.00 -1.87 6.10
CA PRO A 36 -3.18 -2.70 6.20
C PRO A 36 -3.39 -3.54 4.93
N SER A 37 -3.76 -4.77 5.09
CA SER A 37 -3.99 -5.63 3.95
C SER A 37 -5.26 -6.44 4.15
N ILE A 38 -5.76 -6.99 3.06
CA ILE A 38 -6.97 -7.78 3.09
C ILE A 38 -6.60 -9.15 2.55
N LYS A 39 -6.96 -10.18 3.27
CA LYS A 39 -6.68 -11.52 2.83
C LYS A 39 -7.89 -12.24 2.31
N PHE A 40 -7.76 -12.83 1.15
CA PHE A 40 -8.82 -13.63 0.55
C PHE A 40 -8.19 -15.02 0.39
N GLY A 41 -8.27 -15.85 1.41
CA GLY A 41 -7.63 -17.14 1.36
C GLY A 41 -6.13 -16.93 1.33
N LYS A 42 -5.48 -17.28 0.25
CA LYS A 42 -4.04 -17.09 0.14
C LYS A 42 -3.69 -15.81 -0.58
N ALA A 43 -4.67 -15.15 -1.15
CA ALA A 43 -4.41 -13.94 -1.90
C ALA A 43 -4.42 -12.74 -0.96
N VAL A 44 -3.47 -11.84 -1.15
CA VAL A 44 -3.37 -10.65 -0.34
C VAL A 44 -3.62 -9.47 -1.24
N ARG A 45 -4.43 -8.53 -0.78
CA ARG A 45 -4.72 -7.34 -1.57
C ARG A 45 -4.65 -6.12 -0.66
N PHE A 46 -4.54 -4.96 -1.28
CA PHE A 46 -4.41 -3.73 -0.53
C PHE A 46 -5.39 -2.70 -1.06
N ASP A 47 -5.99 -1.95 -0.17
CA ASP A 47 -6.93 -0.91 -0.55
C ASP A 47 -6.11 0.30 -0.94
N PRO A 48 -6.37 0.90 -2.09
CA PRO A 48 -5.62 2.07 -2.53
C PRO A 48 -5.61 3.19 -1.49
N LYS A 49 -6.67 3.32 -0.72
CA LYS A 49 -6.72 4.38 0.28
C LYS A 49 -5.72 4.11 1.39
N ASP A 50 -5.51 2.85 1.74
CA ASP A 50 -4.57 2.49 2.78
C ASP A 50 -3.15 2.72 2.28
N VAL A 51 -2.93 2.45 0.99
CA VAL A 51 -1.61 2.65 0.40
C VAL A 51 -1.31 4.14 0.40
N GLU A 52 -2.29 4.95 0.05
CA GLU A 52 -2.11 6.38 -0.02
C GLU A 52 -1.84 6.91 1.39
N ARG A 53 -2.55 6.43 2.39
CA ARG A 53 -2.34 6.87 3.75
C ARG A 53 -0.93 6.48 4.22
N PHE A 54 -0.48 5.30 3.86
CA PHE A 54 0.85 4.85 4.21
C PHE A 54 1.89 5.80 3.64
N ILE A 55 1.70 6.24 2.41
CA ILE A 55 2.61 7.16 1.77
C ILE A 55 2.62 8.47 2.51
N GLN A 56 1.45 8.99 2.87
CA GLN A 56 1.37 10.26 3.56
C GLN A 56 2.02 10.20 4.94
N GLU A 57 1.85 9.10 5.62
CA GLU A 57 2.42 8.95 6.94
C GLU A 57 3.94 8.85 6.93
N HIS A 58 4.50 8.44 5.80
CA HIS A 58 5.94 8.32 5.70
C HIS A 58 6.60 9.45 4.92
N ARG A 59 5.81 10.45 4.56
CA ARG A 59 6.36 11.56 3.85
C ARG A 59 7.24 12.40 4.71
N ARG A 60 8.34 12.83 4.20
CA ARG A 60 9.20 13.72 4.92
C ARG A 60 9.23 15.04 4.22
N VAL A 61 8.91 16.08 4.95
CA VAL A 61 8.90 17.40 4.37
C VAL A 61 10.15 18.08 4.81
N LYS A 62 11.14 18.06 3.93
CA LYS A 62 12.34 18.64 4.16
C LYS A 62 12.39 19.96 4.73
N GLY A 63 11.78 20.84 4.26
CA GLY A 63 11.87 22.13 4.77
C GLY A 63 11.42 22.25 6.17
N LYS A 64 10.50 21.51 6.54
CA LYS A 64 9.99 21.61 7.72
C LYS A 64 10.81 21.12 8.66
N ALA A 65 11.38 20.24 8.35
CA ALA A 65 12.14 19.61 9.25
C ALA A 65 12.97 20.55 9.85
N ALA A 66 13.21 21.33 9.20
CA ALA A 66 14.15 22.21 9.69
C ALA A 66 13.78 22.55 10.93
#